data_042b758469aa846a81cc3f229e5aa716
#
_entry.id   042b758469aa846a81cc3f229e5aa716
#
_cell.length_a   1.000
_cell.length_b   1.000
_cell.length_c   1.000
_cell.angle_alpha   90.00
_cell.angle_beta   90.00
_cell.angle_gamma   90.00
#
_symmetry.space_group_name_H-M   'P 1'
#
loop_
_entity.id
_entity.type
_entity.pdbx_description
1 polymer ?
#
loop_
_entity_poly.entity_id
_entity_poly.type
_entity_poly.pdbx_seq_one_letter_code
_entity_poly.pdbx_strand_id
1 'polypeptide(L)'
;KLDIAIERYIEENKQLKMIYSSSKHVGEGEHKIIQYIKQNIGPDNQITIYGLDADLIILSMTMIRNHNVLLLRDSCFFDVNECAKCISHELRNDNEIDYRMIDDFVFITILFGNDFVWPCPSINLRHRWNKLNGYDKLLNAYKMLYYREKTYMVEVGDTIKINWDMFRQLIHFLSGFEQQHDWRFIMTNNPDPNTGKLDPRGPNKFVPEKHEVFPDQGNYPEKPGRKPRKPQKKKT
;
A
#
# COMPACT_ATOMS: atom_id res chain seq x y z
N LYS A 1 -34.89 5.86 0.15
CA LYS A 1 -35.10 7.29 0.56
C LYS A 1 -33.91 8.16 0.15
N LEU A 2 -32.66 7.72 0.38
CA LEU A 2 -31.47 8.48 0.02
C LEU A 2 -31.35 8.68 -1.50
N ASP A 3 -31.53 7.61 -2.29
CA ASP A 3 -31.49 7.68 -3.76
C ASP A 3 -32.41 8.77 -4.30
N ILE A 4 -33.67 8.80 -3.84
CA ILE A 4 -34.67 9.78 -4.28
C ILE A 4 -34.24 11.22 -3.94
N ALA A 5 -33.62 11.41 -2.76
CA ALA A 5 -33.14 12.71 -2.35
C ALA A 5 -31.96 13.20 -3.22
N ILE A 6 -31.04 12.28 -3.56
CA ILE A 6 -29.90 12.59 -4.42
C ILE A 6 -30.38 12.90 -5.86
N GLU A 7 -31.27 12.08 -6.40
CA GLU A 7 -31.85 12.29 -7.74
C GLU A 7 -32.55 13.65 -7.84
N ARG A 8 -33.34 14.01 -6.82
CA ARG A 8 -33.96 15.35 -6.74
C ARG A 8 -32.91 16.47 -6.70
N TYR A 9 -31.88 16.32 -5.87
CA TYR A 9 -30.81 17.29 -5.78
C TYR A 9 -30.09 17.50 -7.12
N ILE A 10 -29.84 16.44 -7.86
CA ILE A 10 -29.27 16.50 -9.20
C ILE A 10 -30.18 17.24 -10.17
N GLU A 11 -31.48 16.98 -10.12
CA GLU A 11 -32.47 17.67 -10.98
C GLU A 11 -32.56 19.17 -10.68
N GLU A 12 -32.48 19.55 -9.41
CA GLU A 12 -32.50 20.95 -8.96
C GLU A 12 -31.20 21.69 -9.29
N ASN A 13 -30.08 20.97 -9.51
CA ASN A 13 -28.76 21.54 -9.74
C ASN A 13 -28.15 21.13 -11.09
N LYS A 14 -28.93 21.19 -12.16
CA LYS A 14 -28.51 20.79 -13.54
C LYS A 14 -27.29 21.54 -14.09
N GLN A 15 -26.96 22.70 -13.53
CA GLN A 15 -25.73 23.44 -13.86
C GLN A 15 -24.45 22.71 -13.44
N LEU A 16 -24.54 21.78 -12.47
CA LEU A 16 -23.45 20.94 -12.05
C LEU A 16 -23.48 19.63 -12.84
N LYS A 17 -22.37 19.24 -13.41
CA LYS A 17 -22.24 17.93 -14.06
C LYS A 17 -22.07 16.87 -12.96
N MET A 18 -23.15 16.26 -12.53
CA MET A 18 -23.17 15.25 -11.49
C MET A 18 -23.49 13.88 -12.08
N ILE A 19 -22.76 12.86 -11.64
CA ILE A 19 -23.01 11.47 -11.97
C ILE A 19 -23.25 10.74 -10.67
N TYR A 20 -24.35 10.04 -10.59
CA TYR A 20 -24.73 9.28 -9.42
C TYR A 20 -24.76 7.80 -9.72
N SER A 21 -24.05 7.02 -8.92
CA SER A 21 -24.11 5.57 -8.93
C SER A 21 -24.68 5.09 -7.60
N SER A 22 -25.92 4.63 -7.62
CA SER A 22 -26.64 4.18 -6.43
C SER A 22 -26.14 2.83 -5.92
N SER A 23 -26.56 2.46 -4.70
CA SER A 23 -26.32 1.15 -4.11
C SER A 23 -26.95 -0.02 -4.90
N LYS A 24 -27.85 0.27 -5.84
CA LYS A 24 -28.44 -0.74 -6.74
C LYS A 24 -27.51 -1.18 -7.86
N HIS A 25 -26.48 -0.37 -8.16
CA HIS A 25 -25.47 -0.74 -9.14
C HIS A 25 -24.41 -1.62 -8.47
N VAL A 26 -24.11 -2.75 -9.10
CA VAL A 26 -23.13 -3.73 -8.61
C VAL A 26 -21.74 -3.10 -8.50
N GLY A 27 -20.99 -3.48 -7.48
CA GLY A 27 -19.62 -3.06 -7.26
C GLY A 27 -19.48 -1.98 -6.18
N GLU A 28 -18.31 -1.87 -5.62
CA GLU A 28 -17.96 -0.87 -4.61
C GLU A 28 -17.80 0.53 -5.21
N GLY A 29 -18.08 1.54 -4.40
CA GLY A 29 -18.02 2.94 -4.84
C GLY A 29 -16.65 3.32 -5.38
N GLU A 30 -15.60 2.89 -4.71
CA GLU A 30 -14.21 3.16 -5.06
C GLU A 30 -13.84 2.62 -6.43
N HIS A 31 -14.13 1.36 -6.68
CA HIS A 31 -13.88 0.73 -7.99
C HIS A 31 -14.67 1.40 -9.11
N LYS A 32 -15.91 1.79 -8.85
CA LYS A 32 -16.74 2.52 -9.84
C LYS A 32 -16.15 3.87 -10.20
N ILE A 33 -15.64 4.61 -9.20
CA ILE A 33 -14.98 5.91 -9.41
C ILE A 33 -13.75 5.72 -10.29
N ILE A 34 -12.85 4.80 -9.92
CA ILE A 34 -11.63 4.52 -10.68
C ILE A 34 -11.94 4.07 -12.11
N GLN A 35 -12.90 3.18 -12.27
CA GLN A 35 -13.32 2.69 -13.59
C GLN A 35 -13.89 3.83 -14.44
N TYR A 36 -14.74 4.67 -13.84
CA TYR A 36 -15.31 5.82 -14.55
C TYR A 36 -14.22 6.79 -15.03
N ILE A 37 -13.26 7.12 -14.16
CA ILE A 37 -12.15 8.01 -14.51
C ILE A 37 -11.36 7.42 -15.68
N LYS A 38 -10.94 6.16 -15.58
CA LYS A 38 -10.16 5.50 -16.64
C LYS A 38 -10.87 5.44 -18.00
N GLN A 39 -12.20 5.36 -18.01
CA GLN A 39 -12.99 5.23 -19.23
C GLN A 39 -13.43 6.55 -19.84
N ASN A 40 -13.62 7.58 -19.02
CA ASN A 40 -14.34 8.78 -19.45
C ASN A 40 -13.56 10.07 -19.28
N ILE A 41 -12.47 10.07 -18.51
CA ILE A 41 -11.67 11.28 -18.29
C ILE A 41 -10.38 11.18 -19.12
N GLY A 42 -10.14 12.17 -19.94
CA GLY A 42 -8.92 12.24 -20.76
C GLY A 42 -7.66 12.38 -19.91
N PRO A 43 -6.48 12.14 -20.51
CA PRO A 43 -5.21 12.31 -19.83
C PRO A 43 -4.98 13.77 -19.42
N ASP A 44 -3.99 14.00 -18.57
CA ASP A 44 -3.54 15.32 -18.07
C ASP A 44 -4.59 16.09 -17.26
N ASN A 45 -5.69 15.46 -16.89
CA ASN A 45 -6.64 16.04 -15.97
C ASN A 45 -6.21 15.86 -14.52
N GLN A 46 -6.43 16.91 -13.71
CA GLN A 46 -6.33 16.80 -12.26
C GLN A 46 -7.57 16.16 -11.70
N ILE A 47 -7.37 15.08 -10.96
CA ILE A 47 -8.45 14.32 -10.31
C ILE A 47 -8.37 14.56 -8.81
N THR A 48 -9.51 14.89 -8.20
CA THR A 48 -9.62 14.90 -6.74
C THR A 48 -10.64 13.87 -6.31
N ILE A 49 -10.23 12.90 -5.49
CA ILE A 49 -11.09 11.86 -4.93
C ILE A 49 -11.27 12.14 -3.45
N TYR A 50 -12.51 12.23 -2.99
CA TYR A 50 -12.82 12.30 -1.57
C TYR A 50 -13.12 10.90 -1.02
N GLY A 51 -12.37 10.49 -0.01
CA GLY A 51 -12.59 9.22 0.66
C GLY A 51 -11.62 8.99 1.81
N LEU A 52 -12.03 8.17 2.76
CA LEU A 52 -11.26 7.88 3.98
C LEU A 52 -10.57 6.52 3.96
N ASP A 53 -10.94 5.67 3.02
CA ASP A 53 -10.39 4.33 2.93
C ASP A 53 -8.91 4.33 2.50
N ALA A 54 -8.14 3.41 3.07
CA ALA A 54 -6.72 3.28 2.76
C ALA A 54 -6.49 2.72 1.35
N ASP A 55 -7.40 1.89 0.88
CA ASP A 55 -7.32 1.23 -0.43
C ASP A 55 -7.38 2.24 -1.57
N LEU A 56 -8.03 3.39 -1.36
CA LEU A 56 -8.05 4.50 -2.32
C LEU A 56 -6.66 5.00 -2.69
N ILE A 57 -5.68 4.94 -1.79
CA ILE A 57 -4.30 5.33 -2.10
C ILE A 57 -3.74 4.41 -3.18
N ILE A 58 -3.87 3.10 -2.97
CA ILE A 58 -3.35 2.08 -3.89
C ILE A 58 -4.12 2.09 -5.22
N LEU A 59 -5.44 2.18 -5.15
CA LEU A 59 -6.29 2.27 -6.35
C LEU A 59 -5.95 3.53 -7.17
N SER A 60 -5.72 4.66 -6.52
CA SER A 60 -5.35 5.92 -7.18
C SER A 60 -3.99 5.84 -7.86
N MET A 61 -3.03 5.10 -7.31
CA MET A 61 -1.72 4.87 -7.96
C MET A 61 -1.85 4.19 -9.33
N THR A 62 -2.92 3.47 -9.59
CA THR A 62 -3.16 2.86 -10.92
C THR A 62 -3.51 3.88 -12.01
N MET A 63 -3.69 5.15 -11.68
CA MET A 63 -4.09 6.20 -12.61
C MET A 63 -3.02 7.27 -12.85
N ILE A 64 -1.95 7.29 -12.05
CA ILE A 64 -0.95 8.37 -12.07
C ILE A 64 -0.15 8.50 -13.37
N ARG A 65 -0.18 7.49 -14.26
CA ARG A 65 0.42 7.60 -15.59
C ARG A 65 -0.23 8.66 -16.45
N ASN A 66 -1.55 8.85 -16.28
CA ASN A 66 -2.37 9.67 -17.15
C ASN A 66 -2.98 10.86 -16.42
N HIS A 67 -2.95 10.87 -15.09
CA HIS A 67 -3.64 11.89 -14.31
C HIS A 67 -2.80 12.34 -13.12
N ASN A 68 -2.99 13.60 -12.75
CA ASN A 68 -2.53 14.12 -11.46
C ASN A 68 -3.63 13.87 -10.43
N VAL A 69 -3.36 13.04 -9.42
CA VAL A 69 -4.37 12.54 -8.49
C VAL A 69 -4.13 13.04 -7.08
N LEU A 70 -5.14 13.72 -6.55
CA LEU A 70 -5.21 14.16 -5.16
C LEU A 70 -6.28 13.36 -4.41
N LEU A 71 -5.98 12.90 -3.22
CA LEU A 71 -6.97 12.36 -2.29
C LEU A 71 -7.29 13.40 -1.23
N LEU A 72 -8.56 13.74 -1.08
CA LEU A 72 -9.03 14.56 0.03
C LEU A 72 -9.47 13.66 1.18
N ARG A 73 -8.77 13.74 2.32
CA ARG A 73 -8.99 12.94 3.52
C ARG A 73 -8.97 13.85 4.75
N ASP A 74 -10.01 13.79 5.59
CA ASP A 74 -10.07 14.57 6.84
C ASP A 74 -9.62 16.04 6.68
N SER A 75 -10.07 16.70 5.62
CA SER A 75 -9.69 18.08 5.25
C SER A 75 -8.24 18.29 4.84
N CYS A 76 -7.48 17.23 4.60
CA CYS A 76 -6.12 17.27 4.09
C CYS A 76 -6.06 16.69 2.67
N PHE A 77 -5.28 17.33 1.81
CA PHE A 77 -4.95 16.79 0.50
C PHE A 77 -3.72 15.89 0.60
N PHE A 78 -3.82 14.71 0.02
CA PHE A 78 -2.71 13.79 -0.15
C PHE A 78 -2.41 13.67 -1.65
N ASP A 79 -1.19 14.03 -2.04
CA ASP A 79 -0.73 13.95 -3.43
C ASP A 79 -0.23 12.54 -3.73
N VAL A 80 -0.96 11.84 -4.61
CA VAL A 80 -0.65 10.44 -4.95
C VAL A 80 0.58 10.37 -5.87
N ASN A 81 0.79 11.38 -6.72
CA ASN A 81 1.94 11.42 -7.63
C ASN A 81 3.23 11.66 -6.84
N GLU A 82 3.23 12.58 -5.88
CA GLU A 82 4.38 12.77 -4.99
C GLU A 82 4.64 11.54 -4.12
N CYS A 83 3.60 10.86 -3.64
CA CYS A 83 3.75 9.60 -2.93
C CYS A 83 4.44 8.54 -3.80
N ALA A 84 4.01 8.39 -5.05
CA ALA A 84 4.63 7.46 -6.00
C ALA A 84 6.10 7.80 -6.27
N LYS A 85 6.44 9.08 -6.34
CA LYS A 85 7.82 9.56 -6.46
C LYS A 85 8.66 9.19 -5.25
N CYS A 86 8.13 9.37 -4.04
CA CYS A 86 8.79 8.93 -2.81
C CYS A 86 9.05 7.41 -2.81
N ILE A 87 8.08 6.61 -3.27
CA ILE A 87 8.22 5.15 -3.38
C ILE A 87 9.30 4.79 -4.41
N SER A 88 9.30 5.43 -5.59
CA SER A 88 10.34 5.22 -6.61
C SER A 88 11.72 5.57 -6.07
N HIS A 89 11.83 6.68 -5.33
CA HIS A 89 13.08 7.08 -4.68
C HIS A 89 13.54 6.05 -3.65
N GLU A 90 12.63 5.58 -2.79
CA GLU A 90 12.96 4.56 -1.80
C GLU A 90 13.42 3.25 -2.44
N LEU A 91 12.77 2.82 -3.51
CA LEU A 91 13.07 1.55 -4.17
C LEU A 91 14.31 1.58 -5.05
N ARG A 92 14.62 2.70 -5.72
CA ARG A 92 15.74 2.81 -6.69
C ARG A 92 16.65 3.99 -6.47
N ASN A 93 16.38 4.87 -5.52
CA ASN A 93 17.05 6.16 -5.39
C ASN A 93 16.91 7.04 -6.66
N ASP A 94 15.76 6.92 -7.34
CA ASP A 94 15.40 7.70 -8.50
C ASP A 94 14.59 8.93 -8.10
N ASN A 95 14.84 10.07 -8.75
CA ASN A 95 14.08 11.30 -8.48
C ASN A 95 12.83 11.43 -9.35
N GLU A 96 12.63 10.53 -10.28
CA GLU A 96 11.47 10.45 -11.14
C GLU A 96 10.60 9.22 -10.81
N ILE A 97 9.34 9.26 -11.23
CA ILE A 97 8.44 8.14 -11.03
C ILE A 97 8.79 7.03 -12.02
N ASP A 98 9.19 5.88 -11.50
CA ASP A 98 9.23 4.65 -12.28
C ASP A 98 7.86 3.97 -12.24
N TYR A 99 7.04 4.23 -13.25
CA TYR A 99 5.68 3.72 -13.31
C TYR A 99 5.58 2.19 -13.30
N ARG A 100 6.58 1.47 -13.84
CA ARG A 100 6.59 0.01 -13.79
C ARG A 100 6.85 -0.49 -12.37
N MET A 101 7.70 0.22 -11.65
CA MET A 101 7.96 -0.08 -10.25
C MET A 101 6.74 0.23 -9.37
N ILE A 102 5.97 1.26 -9.72
CA ILE A 102 4.71 1.55 -9.04
C ILE A 102 3.67 0.45 -9.34
N ASP A 103 3.61 -0.08 -10.55
CA ASP A 103 2.74 -1.22 -10.86
C ASP A 103 3.11 -2.44 -9.99
N ASP A 104 4.41 -2.73 -9.86
CA ASP A 104 4.91 -3.79 -8.97
C ASP A 104 4.54 -3.50 -7.50
N PHE A 105 4.74 -2.26 -7.05
CA PHE A 105 4.38 -1.84 -5.69
C PHE A 105 2.90 -2.04 -5.42
N VAL A 106 2.02 -1.58 -6.31
CA VAL A 106 0.57 -1.79 -6.22
C VAL A 106 0.23 -3.27 -6.10
N PHE A 107 0.86 -4.11 -6.91
CA PHE A 107 0.62 -5.54 -6.88
C PHE A 107 1.07 -6.19 -5.57
N ILE A 108 2.27 -5.90 -5.09
CA ILE A 108 2.79 -6.55 -3.87
C ILE A 108 2.10 -6.07 -2.60
N THR A 109 1.50 -4.88 -2.60
CA THR A 109 0.74 -4.38 -1.43
C THR A 109 -0.49 -5.22 -1.09
N ILE A 110 -0.99 -6.05 -2.02
CA ILE A 110 -2.05 -7.03 -1.73
C ILE A 110 -1.67 -7.97 -0.57
N LEU A 111 -0.38 -8.17 -0.35
CA LEU A 111 0.11 -9.01 0.73
C LEU A 111 -0.10 -8.41 2.13
N PHE A 112 -0.39 -7.09 2.24
CA PHE A 112 -0.81 -6.48 3.49
C PHE A 112 -2.25 -6.84 3.89
N GLY A 113 -2.98 -7.47 2.97
CA GLY A 113 -4.38 -7.77 3.13
C GLY A 113 -5.28 -6.56 2.86
N ASN A 114 -6.52 -6.85 2.58
CA ASN A 114 -7.62 -5.91 2.41
C ASN A 114 -8.92 -6.59 2.82
N ASP A 115 -10.08 -6.02 2.50
CA ASP A 115 -11.39 -6.57 2.83
C ASP A 115 -11.66 -7.96 2.20
N PHE A 116 -10.92 -8.33 1.14
CA PHE A 116 -11.10 -9.58 0.39
C PHE A 116 -9.98 -10.60 0.62
N VAL A 117 -8.78 -10.13 0.98
CA VAL A 117 -7.59 -10.97 1.10
C VAL A 117 -6.98 -10.85 2.49
N TRP A 118 -6.76 -11.97 3.15
CA TRP A 118 -6.09 -12.01 4.44
C TRP A 118 -4.63 -11.52 4.33
N PRO A 119 -4.14 -10.75 5.32
CA PRO A 119 -2.77 -10.31 5.33
C PRO A 119 -1.79 -11.49 5.42
N CYS A 120 -0.67 -11.37 4.73
CA CYS A 120 0.44 -12.29 4.90
C CYS A 120 1.01 -12.15 6.33
N PRO A 121 1.06 -13.24 7.12
CA PRO A 121 1.45 -13.16 8.54
C PRO A 121 2.84 -12.55 8.76
N SER A 122 3.78 -12.80 7.86
CA SER A 122 5.18 -12.36 7.97
C SER A 122 5.38 -10.85 7.83
N ILE A 123 4.40 -10.12 7.28
CA ILE A 123 4.52 -8.67 6.99
C ILE A 123 3.45 -7.82 7.65
N ASN A 124 3.04 -8.18 8.85
CA ASN A 124 2.03 -7.42 9.58
C ASN A 124 2.50 -5.97 9.83
N LEU A 125 1.70 -4.99 9.39
CA LEU A 125 2.00 -3.57 9.53
C LEU A 125 2.00 -3.09 10.99
N ARG A 126 1.29 -3.78 11.88
CA ARG A 126 1.14 -3.40 13.30
C ARG A 126 2.28 -3.91 14.16
N HIS A 127 2.99 -4.93 13.73
CA HIS A 127 4.09 -5.53 14.47
C HIS A 127 5.43 -4.99 13.97
N ARG A 128 6.19 -4.39 14.87
CA ARG A 128 7.58 -4.02 14.64
C ARG A 128 8.50 -5.10 15.20
N TRP A 129 9.18 -5.80 14.31
CA TRP A 129 10.28 -6.65 14.71
C TRP A 129 11.59 -5.90 14.42
N ASN A 130 12.43 -5.76 15.44
CA ASN A 130 13.75 -5.12 15.29
C ASN A 130 13.70 -3.76 14.58
N LYS A 131 12.70 -2.92 14.91
CA LYS A 131 12.43 -1.61 14.30
C LYS A 131 11.92 -1.68 12.85
N LEU A 132 11.90 -2.85 12.20
CA LEU A 132 11.30 -3.02 10.88
C LEU A 132 9.83 -3.40 11.02
N ASN A 133 8.95 -2.67 10.37
CA ASN A 133 7.55 -3.05 10.22
C ASN A 133 7.35 -3.92 8.97
N GLY A 134 6.13 -4.39 8.74
CA GLY A 134 5.81 -5.22 7.56
C GLY A 134 6.06 -4.52 6.23
N TYR A 135 5.90 -3.21 6.19
CA TYR A 135 6.19 -2.39 5.01
C TYR A 135 7.68 -2.45 4.64
N ASP A 136 8.56 -2.16 5.60
CA ASP A 136 10.00 -2.21 5.36
C ASP A 136 10.46 -3.60 4.91
N LYS A 137 9.87 -4.66 5.48
CA LYS A 137 10.18 -6.04 5.09
C LYS A 137 9.81 -6.31 3.64
N LEU A 138 8.59 -5.95 3.25
CA LEU A 138 8.10 -6.17 1.90
C LEU A 138 8.95 -5.41 0.88
N LEU A 139 9.23 -4.13 1.12
CA LEU A 139 10.02 -3.32 0.21
C LEU A 139 11.45 -3.81 0.10
N ASN A 140 12.10 -4.18 1.20
CA ASN A 140 13.46 -4.71 1.17
C ASN A 140 13.53 -6.04 0.41
N ALA A 141 12.57 -6.95 0.62
CA ALA A 141 12.49 -8.20 -0.13
C ALA A 141 12.31 -7.96 -1.64
N TYR A 142 11.42 -7.04 -2.01
CA TYR A 142 11.21 -6.66 -3.39
C TYR A 142 12.47 -6.02 -4.01
N LYS A 143 13.10 -5.07 -3.31
CA LYS A 143 14.36 -4.43 -3.76
C LYS A 143 15.43 -5.46 -4.09
N MET A 144 15.65 -6.42 -3.20
CA MET A 144 16.63 -7.48 -3.40
C MET A 144 16.34 -8.29 -4.67
N LEU A 145 15.08 -8.66 -4.86
CA LEU A 145 14.67 -9.40 -6.06
C LEU A 145 14.86 -8.57 -7.31
N TYR A 146 14.39 -7.34 -7.34
CA TYR A 146 14.53 -6.44 -8.47
C TYR A 146 16.00 -6.25 -8.87
N TYR A 147 16.90 -5.99 -7.91
CA TYR A 147 18.32 -5.80 -8.19
C TYR A 147 19.02 -7.07 -8.67
N ARG A 148 18.53 -8.23 -8.24
CA ARG A 148 19.05 -9.53 -8.69
C ARG A 148 18.57 -9.90 -10.08
N GLU A 149 17.27 -9.83 -10.32
CA GLU A 149 16.63 -10.29 -11.56
C GLU A 149 16.68 -9.23 -12.67
N LYS A 150 16.85 -7.95 -12.31
CA LYS A 150 16.82 -6.79 -13.23
C LYS A 150 15.55 -6.74 -14.08
N THR A 151 14.44 -7.20 -13.54
CA THR A 151 13.14 -7.25 -14.20
C THR A 151 12.04 -6.83 -13.26
N TYR A 152 10.89 -6.51 -13.83
CA TYR A 152 9.69 -6.15 -13.07
C TYR A 152 8.78 -7.37 -12.86
N MET A 153 7.96 -7.28 -11.83
CA MET A 153 7.02 -8.36 -11.46
C MET A 153 5.74 -8.30 -12.27
N VAL A 154 5.31 -7.09 -12.65
CA VAL A 154 4.07 -6.85 -13.37
C VAL A 154 4.33 -6.13 -14.68
N GLU A 155 3.65 -6.55 -15.74
CA GLU A 155 3.56 -5.87 -17.02
C GLU A 155 2.10 -5.48 -17.26
N VAL A 156 1.84 -4.17 -17.29
CA VAL A 156 0.50 -3.61 -17.54
C VAL A 156 0.40 -3.20 -19.00
N GLY A 157 -0.48 -3.86 -19.74
CA GLY A 157 -0.82 -3.59 -21.14
C GLY A 157 -2.33 -3.83 -21.35
N ASP A 158 -2.71 -4.35 -22.51
CA ASP A 158 -4.09 -4.77 -22.77
C ASP A 158 -4.56 -5.85 -21.78
N THR A 159 -3.62 -6.64 -21.32
CA THR A 159 -3.78 -7.61 -20.23
C THR A 159 -2.65 -7.43 -19.21
N ILE A 160 -2.94 -7.76 -17.96
CA ILE A 160 -1.94 -7.77 -16.91
C ILE A 160 -1.21 -9.11 -16.94
N LYS A 161 0.13 -9.07 -17.07
CA LYS A 161 0.98 -10.24 -16.97
C LYS A 161 1.80 -10.18 -15.70
N ILE A 162 1.87 -11.29 -14.98
CA ILE A 162 2.58 -11.41 -13.72
C ILE A 162 3.75 -12.38 -13.89
N ASN A 163 4.93 -11.96 -13.46
CA ASN A 163 6.09 -12.82 -13.32
C ASN A 163 5.93 -13.68 -12.06
N TRP A 164 5.28 -14.82 -12.21
CA TRP A 164 4.98 -15.73 -11.11
C TRP A 164 6.22 -16.34 -10.46
N ASP A 165 7.32 -16.44 -11.19
CA ASP A 165 8.57 -16.95 -10.62
C ASP A 165 9.19 -15.92 -9.68
N MET A 166 9.19 -14.64 -10.05
CA MET A 166 9.61 -13.57 -9.17
C MET A 166 8.68 -13.43 -7.95
N PHE A 167 7.37 -13.57 -8.15
CA PHE A 167 6.42 -13.55 -7.04
C PHE A 167 6.61 -14.71 -6.07
N ARG A 168 6.83 -15.96 -6.55
CA ARG A 168 7.16 -17.09 -5.68
C ARG A 168 8.43 -16.84 -4.87
N GLN A 169 9.43 -16.24 -5.49
CA GLN A 169 10.66 -15.89 -4.78
C GLN A 169 10.40 -14.83 -3.71
N LEU A 170 9.55 -13.82 -3.98
CA LEU A 170 9.14 -12.85 -2.97
C LEU A 170 8.48 -13.53 -1.77
N ILE A 171 7.51 -14.41 -2.03
CA ILE A 171 6.84 -15.16 -0.95
C ILE A 171 7.83 -16.04 -0.18
N HIS A 172 8.76 -16.68 -0.86
CA HIS A 172 9.81 -17.48 -0.21
C HIS A 172 10.70 -16.60 0.70
N PHE A 173 11.11 -15.43 0.25
CA PHE A 173 11.85 -14.49 1.10
C PHE A 173 11.03 -14.05 2.31
N LEU A 174 9.76 -13.73 2.11
CA LEU A 174 8.89 -13.30 3.22
C LEU A 174 8.64 -14.43 4.22
N SER A 175 8.50 -15.68 3.77
CA SER A 175 8.35 -16.84 4.68
C SER A 175 9.58 -17.08 5.53
N GLY A 176 10.77 -16.79 5.01
CA GLY A 176 12.02 -16.87 5.76
C GLY A 176 12.08 -15.89 6.94
N PHE A 177 11.28 -14.83 6.94
CA PHE A 177 11.13 -13.97 8.11
C PHE A 177 10.45 -14.66 9.31
N GLU A 178 9.73 -15.74 9.09
CA GLU A 178 9.13 -16.53 10.16
C GLU A 178 10.18 -17.45 10.82
N GLN A 179 11.22 -17.80 10.09
CA GLN A 179 12.34 -18.59 10.59
C GLN A 179 13.53 -17.67 10.88
N GLN A 180 13.89 -17.50 12.15
CA GLN A 180 14.89 -16.54 12.64
C GLN A 180 16.25 -16.54 11.90
N HIS A 181 16.52 -17.52 11.06
CA HIS A 181 17.79 -17.65 10.32
C HIS A 181 17.90 -16.77 9.09
N ASP A 182 16.78 -16.46 8.40
CA ASP A 182 16.82 -15.78 7.11
C ASP A 182 16.87 -14.25 7.22
N TRP A 183 16.54 -13.69 8.38
CA TRP A 183 16.71 -12.27 8.66
C TRP A 183 18.14 -11.79 8.43
N ARG A 184 19.12 -12.57 8.83
CA ARG A 184 20.52 -12.25 8.64
C ARG A 184 20.85 -12.14 7.16
N PHE A 185 20.32 -13.07 6.35
CA PHE A 185 20.57 -13.09 4.92
C PHE A 185 20.06 -11.79 4.23
N ILE A 186 18.83 -11.37 4.54
CA ILE A 186 18.23 -10.19 3.92
C ILE A 186 18.94 -8.92 4.35
N MET A 187 19.28 -8.78 5.63
CA MET A 187 19.96 -7.59 6.14
C MET A 187 21.43 -7.53 5.72
N THR A 188 22.07 -8.68 5.48
CA THR A 188 23.47 -8.75 5.06
C THR A 188 23.67 -8.65 3.56
N ASN A 189 22.63 -8.97 2.78
CA ASN A 189 22.67 -8.98 1.32
C ASN A 189 21.84 -7.85 0.69
N ASN A 190 21.51 -6.79 1.46
CA ASN A 190 20.82 -5.65 0.90
C ASN A 190 21.73 -4.93 -0.10
N PRO A 191 21.37 -4.91 -1.40
CA PRO A 191 22.21 -4.27 -2.39
C PRO A 191 22.26 -2.77 -2.17
N ASP A 192 23.39 -2.16 -2.44
CA ASP A 192 23.52 -0.72 -2.51
C ASP A 192 22.53 -0.18 -3.56
N PRO A 193 21.64 0.72 -3.19
CA PRO A 193 20.60 1.24 -4.08
C PRO A 193 21.17 1.91 -5.34
N ASN A 194 22.38 2.47 -5.26
CA ASN A 194 23.00 3.17 -6.39
C ASN A 194 23.70 2.24 -7.38
N THR A 195 24.25 1.14 -6.90
CA THR A 195 25.10 0.26 -7.71
C THR A 195 24.47 -1.10 -7.99
N GLY A 196 23.42 -1.46 -7.25
CA GLY A 196 22.81 -2.80 -7.30
C GLY A 196 23.76 -3.91 -6.83
N LYS A 197 24.92 -3.57 -6.24
CA LYS A 197 25.90 -4.52 -5.74
C LYS A 197 25.66 -4.77 -4.26
N LEU A 198 25.93 -5.99 -3.84
CA LEU A 198 25.95 -6.32 -2.42
C LEU A 198 27.00 -5.48 -1.71
N ASP A 199 26.68 -4.95 -0.53
CA ASP A 199 27.63 -4.15 0.27
C ASP A 199 28.84 -5.03 0.65
N PRO A 200 30.03 -4.73 0.15
CA PRO A 200 31.23 -5.49 0.44
C PRO A 200 31.68 -5.41 1.91
N ARG A 201 31.09 -4.49 2.69
CA ARG A 201 31.41 -4.31 4.13
C ARG A 201 30.80 -5.40 5.02
N GLY A 202 30.11 -6.37 4.41
CA GLY A 202 29.50 -7.48 5.13
C GLY A 202 28.22 -7.10 5.87
N PRO A 203 27.73 -7.94 6.76
CA PRO A 203 26.45 -7.77 7.41
C PRO A 203 26.39 -6.41 8.10
N ASN A 204 25.39 -5.63 7.74
CA ASN A 204 25.06 -4.42 8.47
C ASN A 204 25.05 -4.80 9.96
N LYS A 205 25.71 -4.01 10.83
CA LYS A 205 25.89 -4.32 12.26
C LYS A 205 24.60 -4.49 13.07
N PHE A 206 23.49 -4.63 12.41
CA PHE A 206 22.21 -4.91 13.02
C PHE A 206 22.11 -6.39 13.37
N VAL A 207 22.71 -6.76 14.49
CA VAL A 207 22.47 -8.04 15.13
C VAL A 207 21.23 -7.87 16.01
N PRO A 208 20.13 -8.60 15.76
CA PRO A 208 19.00 -8.57 16.69
C PRO A 208 19.50 -9.00 18.07
N GLU A 209 19.26 -8.18 19.09
CA GLU A 209 19.51 -8.60 20.47
C GLU A 209 18.66 -9.85 20.74
N LYS A 210 19.30 -10.87 21.30
CA LYS A 210 18.74 -12.23 21.49
C LYS A 210 17.51 -12.32 22.41
N HIS A 211 17.00 -11.19 22.90
CA HIS A 211 16.07 -11.15 24.03
C HIS A 211 14.80 -10.31 23.83
N GLU A 212 14.54 -9.78 22.65
CA GLU A 212 13.21 -9.19 22.44
C GLU A 212 12.19 -10.31 22.14
N VAL A 213 11.66 -10.87 23.22
CA VAL A 213 10.42 -11.64 23.18
C VAL A 213 9.34 -10.66 22.74
N PHE A 214 8.55 -11.01 21.73
CA PHE A 214 7.39 -10.21 21.38
C PHE A 214 6.51 -10.02 22.61
N PRO A 215 6.05 -8.81 22.91
CA PRO A 215 4.98 -8.68 23.86
C PRO A 215 3.78 -9.47 23.32
N ASP A 216 3.26 -10.31 24.17
CA ASP A 216 2.08 -11.15 23.93
C ASP A 216 0.97 -10.28 23.31
N GLN A 217 0.18 -10.82 22.40
CA GLN A 217 -0.81 -10.09 21.57
C GLN A 217 -1.86 -9.26 22.34
N GLY A 218 -1.72 -9.10 23.64
CA GLY A 218 -2.62 -8.35 24.52
C GLY A 218 -2.03 -7.09 25.18
N ASN A 219 -0.73 -6.89 25.16
CA ASN A 219 -0.10 -5.81 25.93
C ASN A 219 0.44 -4.69 25.04
N TYR A 220 -0.46 -3.91 24.43
CA TYR A 220 -0.09 -2.60 23.93
C TYR A 220 -0.06 -1.61 25.10
N PRO A 221 1.00 -0.81 25.27
CA PRO A 221 0.97 0.29 26.22
C PRO A 221 -0.19 1.21 25.87
N GLU A 222 -1.06 1.47 26.84
CA GLU A 222 -2.16 2.42 26.69
C GLU A 222 -1.63 3.75 26.16
N LYS A 223 -2.30 4.29 25.15
CA LYS A 223 -1.95 5.63 24.63
C LYS A 223 -2.01 6.61 25.81
N PRO A 224 -0.97 7.43 26.02
CA PRO A 224 -1.01 8.42 27.10
C PRO A 224 -2.20 9.35 26.90
N GLY A 225 -3.11 9.36 27.86
CA GLY A 225 -4.26 10.28 27.87
C GLY A 225 -5.66 9.66 27.87
N ARG A 226 -5.83 8.34 27.70
CA ARG A 226 -7.16 7.74 27.91
C ARG A 226 -7.36 7.35 29.37
N LYS A 227 -8.19 8.10 30.09
CA LYS A 227 -8.67 7.70 31.42
C LYS A 227 -9.45 6.38 31.30
N PRO A 228 -9.29 5.42 32.23
CA PRO A 228 -10.02 4.17 32.21
C PRO A 228 -11.55 4.45 32.32
N ARG A 229 -12.32 3.82 31.42
CA ARG A 229 -13.79 3.89 31.49
C ARG A 229 -14.23 3.20 32.78
N LYS A 230 -14.94 3.93 33.64
CA LYS A 230 -15.60 3.38 34.84
C LYS A 230 -16.58 2.28 34.40
N PRO A 231 -16.64 1.16 35.10
CA PRO A 231 -17.59 0.09 34.79
C PRO A 231 -19.03 0.63 34.95
N GLN A 232 -19.85 0.44 33.92
CA GLN A 232 -21.26 0.76 33.97
C GLN A 232 -21.92 -0.21 34.97
N LYS A 233 -22.53 0.36 36.02
CA LYS A 233 -23.38 -0.41 36.92
C LYS A 233 -24.59 -0.93 36.13
N LYS A 234 -24.74 -2.26 36.07
CA LYS A 234 -25.99 -2.88 35.62
C LYS A 234 -27.12 -2.36 36.53
N LYS A 235 -28.12 -1.74 35.96
CA LYS A 235 -29.38 -1.50 36.65
C LYS A 235 -30.11 -2.81 36.74
N THR A 236 -30.38 -3.24 37.96
CA THR A 236 -31.36 -4.26 38.32
C THR A 236 -32.75 -3.72 38.07
#